data_95f3a30524b8b88c06702b681fe954f7
#
_entry.id   95f3a30524b8b88c06702b681fe954f7
#
_cell.length_a   1.000
_cell.length_b   1.000
_cell.length_c   1.000
_cell.angle_alpha   90.00
_cell.angle_beta   90.00
_cell.angle_gamma   90.00
#
_symmetry.space_group_name_H-M   'P 1'
#
loop_
_entity.id
_entity.type
_entity.pdbx_description
1 polymer ?
#
loop_
_entity_poly.entity_id
_entity_poly.type
_entity_poly.pdbx_seq_one_letter_code
_entity_poly.pdbx_strand_id
1 'polypeptide(L)'
;MSMFKHLFLLCLFYLPVAAQVPVDLHNYNNKSAVKVQSSSELITLTWPAGDGRQARMVLDLQAEMPLIKSLDWQAGGRWQQIASGLDPVFFLTTGKRDLISQNGWNIFFDKTDKLPRTTYAVQWRKDSAAVSSDGTHTVIRIAGAKAGPFNGALEITLFEGSGLFNVAAVMSTSKDSTAILYDAGLTATHIPWQKIGWADPQGNMHSVPAVNGPHATNVAVKYRTIIGESKGGSLALFPAPHQFFYPLDNCFNQSFTW
;
A
#
# COMPACT_ATOMS: atom_id res chain seq x y z
N MET A 1 37.61 0.84 64.82
CA MET A 1 38.05 1.27 63.46
C MET A 1 37.35 0.37 62.44
N SER A 2 36.18 0.81 61.98
CA SER A 2 35.36 0.02 61.05
C SER A 2 35.44 0.65 59.66
N MET A 3 36.03 -0.09 58.71
CA MET A 3 36.20 0.30 57.31
C MET A 3 34.91 -0.05 56.54
N PHE A 4 34.06 0.93 56.24
CA PHE A 4 32.93 0.76 55.33
C PHE A 4 33.47 0.71 53.90
N LYS A 5 33.38 -0.47 53.24
CA LYS A 5 33.62 -0.64 51.81
C LYS A 5 32.31 -0.26 51.06
N HIS A 6 32.40 0.84 50.34
CA HIS A 6 31.35 1.26 49.39
C HIS A 6 31.47 0.40 48.14
N LEU A 7 30.51 -0.50 47.94
CA LEU A 7 30.34 -1.28 46.72
C LEU A 7 29.54 -0.39 45.71
N PHE A 8 30.22 0.14 44.72
CA PHE A 8 29.59 0.89 43.65
C PHE A 8 29.00 -0.10 42.63
N LEU A 9 27.67 -0.30 42.68
CA LEU A 9 26.93 -1.15 41.72
C LEU A 9 26.75 -0.37 40.42
N LEU A 10 27.58 -0.66 39.41
CA LEU A 10 27.48 -0.10 38.07
C LEU A 10 26.30 -0.77 37.31
N CYS A 11 25.11 -0.18 37.35
CA CYS A 11 23.98 -0.62 36.53
C CYS A 11 24.25 -0.24 35.07
N LEU A 12 24.71 -1.20 34.26
CA LEU A 12 24.73 -1.09 32.79
C LEU A 12 23.30 -1.12 32.29
N PHE A 13 22.77 0.05 31.96
CA PHE A 13 21.53 0.18 31.20
C PHE A 13 21.80 -0.28 29.76
N TYR A 14 21.40 -1.48 29.42
CA TYR A 14 21.28 -1.92 28.03
C TYR A 14 20.11 -1.14 27.42
N LEU A 15 20.40 -0.04 26.71
CA LEU A 15 19.43 0.56 25.81
C LEU A 15 19.31 -0.40 24.61
N PRO A 16 18.13 -0.91 24.28
CA PRO A 16 17.94 -1.67 23.06
C PRO A 16 18.25 -0.71 21.89
N VAL A 17 19.35 -0.95 21.19
CA VAL A 17 19.61 -0.30 19.91
C VAL A 17 18.61 -0.96 18.95
N ALA A 18 17.56 -0.24 18.59
CA ALA A 18 16.67 -0.67 17.52
C ALA A 18 17.53 -0.82 16.26
N ALA A 19 17.60 -2.03 15.71
CA ALA A 19 18.35 -2.27 14.48
C ALA A 19 17.70 -1.45 13.36
N GLN A 20 18.48 -0.60 12.72
CA GLN A 20 18.03 0.19 11.58
C GLN A 20 17.60 -0.75 10.43
N VAL A 21 16.46 -0.47 9.81
CA VAL A 21 15.99 -1.23 8.65
C VAL A 21 16.95 -1.01 7.49
N PRO A 22 17.57 -2.08 6.94
CA PRO A 22 18.53 -1.92 5.85
C PRO A 22 17.84 -1.48 4.55
N VAL A 23 18.45 -0.51 3.87
CA VAL A 23 18.02 -0.03 2.56
C VAL A 23 19.10 -0.32 1.53
N ASP A 24 18.81 -1.21 0.58
CA ASP A 24 19.71 -1.58 -0.51
C ASP A 24 19.46 -0.70 -1.74
N LEU A 25 20.48 0.03 -2.19
CA LEU A 25 20.48 0.87 -3.39
C LEU A 25 21.40 0.34 -4.49
N HIS A 26 21.88 -0.90 -4.40
CA HIS A 26 22.86 -1.46 -5.35
C HIS A 26 22.36 -1.44 -6.80
N ASN A 27 21.09 -1.73 -7.00
CA ASN A 27 20.44 -1.77 -8.32
C ASN A 27 19.74 -0.44 -8.70
N TYR A 28 19.92 0.61 -7.90
CA TYR A 28 19.38 1.92 -8.22
C TYR A 28 20.33 2.70 -9.12
N ASN A 29 19.80 3.18 -10.25
CA ASN A 29 20.53 4.04 -11.16
C ASN A 29 20.37 5.51 -10.77
N ASN A 30 21.43 6.16 -10.31
CA ASN A 30 21.42 7.57 -9.89
C ASN A 30 21.14 8.56 -11.05
N LYS A 31 21.21 8.10 -12.33
CA LYS A 31 20.81 8.88 -13.50
C LYS A 31 19.30 8.83 -13.77
N SER A 32 18.54 7.95 -13.09
CA SER A 32 17.08 7.93 -13.15
C SER A 32 16.49 9.31 -12.83
N ALA A 33 15.38 9.67 -13.45
CA ALA A 33 14.65 10.88 -13.13
C ALA A 33 14.02 10.82 -11.73
N VAL A 34 13.74 9.63 -11.21
CA VAL A 34 13.35 9.43 -9.80
C VAL A 34 14.59 9.58 -8.92
N LYS A 35 14.60 10.56 -8.03
CA LYS A 35 15.65 10.76 -7.05
C LYS A 35 15.31 10.08 -5.75
N VAL A 36 16.25 9.29 -5.24
CA VAL A 36 16.11 8.51 -4.01
C VAL A 36 17.12 9.03 -2.98
N GLN A 37 16.63 9.35 -1.80
CA GLN A 37 17.44 9.70 -0.64
C GLN A 37 17.02 8.80 0.51
N SER A 38 17.97 8.11 1.11
CA SER A 38 17.77 7.29 2.30
C SER A 38 18.50 7.92 3.48
N SER A 39 17.78 8.10 4.58
CA SER A 39 18.33 8.64 5.82
C SER A 39 17.67 7.97 7.01
N SER A 40 18.45 7.28 7.81
CA SER A 40 17.95 6.45 8.91
C SER A 40 16.90 5.44 8.40
N GLU A 41 15.65 5.57 8.83
CA GLU A 41 14.51 4.71 8.46
C GLU A 41 13.57 5.37 7.45
N LEU A 42 13.97 6.51 6.86
CA LEU A 42 13.17 7.21 5.85
C LEU A 42 13.75 7.03 4.46
N ILE A 43 12.88 6.79 3.50
CA ILE A 43 13.20 6.84 2.07
C ILE A 43 12.39 7.98 1.46
N THR A 44 13.08 9.00 0.94
CA THR A 44 12.46 10.11 0.22
C THR A 44 12.64 9.89 -1.27
N LEU A 45 11.52 9.84 -1.98
CA LEU A 45 11.42 9.67 -3.42
C LEU A 45 10.90 10.97 -4.03
N THR A 46 11.58 11.51 -5.04
CA THR A 46 11.14 12.70 -5.78
C THR A 46 11.24 12.41 -7.26
N TRP A 47 10.17 12.68 -8.01
CA TRP A 47 10.15 12.38 -9.45
C TRP A 47 9.33 13.40 -10.23
N PRO A 48 9.62 13.57 -11.55
CA PRO A 48 8.79 14.36 -12.44
C PRO A 48 7.39 13.74 -12.55
N ALA A 49 6.36 14.54 -12.30
CA ALA A 49 4.96 14.10 -12.32
C ALA A 49 4.17 14.56 -13.55
N GLY A 50 4.86 15.05 -14.57
CA GLY A 50 4.28 15.64 -15.78
C GLY A 50 3.96 17.13 -15.61
N ASP A 51 3.76 17.82 -16.73
CA ASP A 51 3.40 19.25 -16.79
C ASP A 51 4.31 20.18 -15.97
N GLY A 52 5.61 19.88 -15.92
CA GLY A 52 6.60 20.63 -15.14
C GLY A 52 6.46 20.51 -13.62
N ARG A 53 5.64 19.57 -13.14
CA ARG A 53 5.43 19.31 -11.71
C ARG A 53 6.36 18.21 -11.21
N GLN A 54 6.62 18.25 -9.92
CA GLN A 54 7.34 17.20 -9.20
C GLN A 54 6.41 16.56 -8.18
N ALA A 55 6.49 15.25 -8.02
CA ALA A 55 5.88 14.54 -6.91
C ALA A 55 6.95 14.09 -5.91
N ARG A 56 6.55 13.94 -4.66
CA ARG A 56 7.41 13.44 -3.59
C ARG A 56 6.63 12.48 -2.72
N MET A 57 7.24 11.35 -2.41
CA MET A 57 6.75 10.37 -1.44
C MET A 57 7.83 10.16 -0.39
N VAL A 58 7.45 10.20 0.87
CA VAL A 58 8.31 9.84 1.99
C VAL A 58 7.79 8.56 2.59
N LEU A 59 8.61 7.51 2.56
CA LEU A 59 8.33 6.23 3.21
C LEU A 59 8.99 6.19 4.58
N ASP A 60 8.27 5.68 5.58
CA ASP A 60 8.77 5.46 6.93
C ASP A 60 8.84 3.95 7.18
N LEU A 61 10.05 3.46 7.41
CA LEU A 61 10.32 2.04 7.63
C LEU A 61 10.22 1.61 9.10
N GLN A 62 9.95 2.53 10.01
CA GLN A 62 9.71 2.18 11.41
C GLN A 62 8.48 1.29 11.53
N ALA A 63 8.55 0.25 12.36
CA ALA A 63 7.52 -0.78 12.45
C ALA A 63 6.13 -0.20 12.78
N GLU A 64 6.06 0.72 13.75
CA GLU A 64 4.79 1.27 14.27
C GLU A 64 4.30 2.51 13.51
N MET A 65 5.08 2.99 12.53
CA MET A 65 4.70 4.18 11.76
C MET A 65 3.98 3.80 10.46
N PRO A 66 3.02 4.60 9.97
CA PRO A 66 2.46 4.42 8.64
C PRO A 66 3.55 4.44 7.57
N LEU A 67 3.44 3.53 6.60
CA LEU A 67 4.47 3.37 5.57
C LEU A 67 4.64 4.63 4.72
N ILE A 68 3.55 5.23 4.26
CA ILE A 68 3.60 6.47 3.48
C ILE A 68 3.44 7.64 4.46
N LYS A 69 4.57 8.16 4.93
CA LYS A 69 4.61 9.28 5.87
C LYS A 69 4.01 10.54 5.27
N SER A 70 4.36 10.85 4.02
CA SER A 70 3.76 11.96 3.27
C SER A 70 3.74 11.67 1.77
N LEU A 71 2.75 12.24 1.12
CA LEU A 71 2.61 12.31 -0.32
C LEU A 71 2.38 13.77 -0.70
N ASP A 72 3.30 14.32 -1.48
CA ASP A 72 3.33 15.73 -1.81
C ASP A 72 3.49 15.92 -3.32
N TRP A 73 3.07 17.06 -3.82
CA TRP A 73 3.40 17.50 -5.16
C TRP A 73 3.87 18.95 -5.15
N GLN A 74 4.59 19.34 -6.18
CA GLN A 74 5.07 20.70 -6.33
C GLN A 74 4.34 21.40 -7.47
N ALA A 75 3.70 22.51 -7.15
CA ALA A 75 3.08 23.41 -8.12
C ALA A 75 3.59 24.84 -7.87
N GLY A 76 4.02 25.53 -8.94
CA GLY A 76 4.52 26.91 -8.83
C GLY A 76 5.74 27.03 -7.86
N GLY A 77 6.61 26.02 -7.82
CA GLY A 77 7.80 26.00 -6.98
C GLY A 77 7.56 25.69 -5.50
N ARG A 78 6.32 25.44 -5.08
CA ARG A 78 5.98 25.16 -3.68
C ARG A 78 5.46 23.73 -3.51
N TRP A 79 5.95 23.05 -2.49
CA TRP A 79 5.44 21.74 -2.08
C TRP A 79 4.09 21.89 -1.38
N GLN A 80 3.13 21.08 -1.81
CA GLN A 80 1.79 20.97 -1.22
C GLN A 80 1.56 19.51 -0.81
N GLN A 81 1.23 19.30 0.44
CA GLN A 81 0.93 17.97 0.94
C GLN A 81 -0.46 17.55 0.50
N ILE A 82 -0.55 16.42 -0.22
CA ILE A 82 -1.81 15.79 -0.62
C ILE A 82 -2.37 14.96 0.52
N ALA A 83 -1.50 14.15 1.13
CA ALA A 83 -1.89 13.26 2.22
C ALA A 83 -0.68 12.90 3.10
N SER A 84 -0.96 12.39 4.29
CA SER A 84 0.05 11.88 5.22
C SER A 84 -0.50 10.72 6.05
N GLY A 85 0.40 9.90 6.57
CA GLY A 85 0.08 8.81 7.47
C GLY A 85 -0.77 7.72 6.82
N LEU A 86 -0.42 7.30 5.58
CA LEU A 86 -1.16 6.32 4.82
C LEU A 86 -0.49 4.95 4.88
N ASP A 87 -1.30 3.89 4.95
CA ASP A 87 -0.87 2.51 4.80
C ASP A 87 -1.64 1.80 3.67
N PRO A 88 -0.93 1.14 2.73
CA PRO A 88 -1.55 0.21 1.82
C PRO A 88 -2.14 -0.98 2.58
N VAL A 89 -3.38 -1.32 2.29
CA VAL A 89 -4.08 -2.45 2.89
C VAL A 89 -4.45 -3.46 1.82
N PHE A 90 -4.19 -4.73 2.10
CA PHE A 90 -4.61 -5.84 1.27
C PHE A 90 -5.22 -6.93 2.14
N PHE A 91 -6.33 -7.49 1.67
CA PHE A 91 -6.93 -8.69 2.23
C PHE A 91 -6.88 -9.79 1.19
N LEU A 92 -6.44 -10.97 1.60
CA LEU A 92 -6.45 -12.18 0.76
C LEU A 92 -7.51 -13.12 1.28
N THR A 93 -8.58 -13.30 0.50
CA THR A 93 -9.60 -14.31 0.76
C THR A 93 -9.26 -15.57 -0.02
N THR A 94 -9.00 -16.66 0.69
CA THR A 94 -8.58 -17.93 0.11
C THR A 94 -9.63 -18.99 0.29
N GLY A 95 -9.77 -19.82 -0.74
CA GLY A 95 -10.63 -20.99 -0.75
C GLY A 95 -9.99 -22.14 -1.50
N LYS A 96 -10.66 -23.29 -1.51
CA LYS A 96 -10.19 -24.46 -2.24
C LYS A 96 -10.41 -24.24 -3.74
N ARG A 97 -9.36 -24.43 -4.53
CA ARG A 97 -9.44 -24.50 -5.99
C ARG A 97 -9.63 -25.96 -6.39
N ASP A 98 -10.81 -26.30 -6.89
CA ASP A 98 -11.11 -27.61 -7.43
C ASP A 98 -11.07 -27.55 -8.97
N LEU A 99 -10.03 -28.15 -9.56
CA LEU A 99 -9.81 -28.19 -11.00
C LEU A 99 -10.50 -29.39 -11.66
N ILE A 100 -11.00 -30.34 -10.87
CA ILE A 100 -11.54 -31.63 -11.38
C ILE A 100 -13.00 -31.46 -11.78
N SER A 101 -13.77 -30.59 -11.14
CA SER A 101 -15.15 -30.33 -11.54
C SER A 101 -15.19 -29.55 -12.86
N GLN A 102 -16.15 -29.85 -13.72
CA GLN A 102 -16.33 -29.14 -14.99
C GLN A 102 -16.55 -27.62 -14.79
N ASN A 103 -17.02 -27.22 -13.61
CA ASN A 103 -17.22 -25.82 -13.21
C ASN A 103 -16.18 -25.34 -12.20
N GLY A 104 -15.12 -26.11 -11.95
CA GLY A 104 -14.16 -25.86 -10.88
C GLY A 104 -13.42 -24.55 -10.99
N TRP A 105 -13.28 -24.05 -12.20
CA TRP A 105 -12.66 -22.76 -12.44
C TRP A 105 -13.41 -21.59 -11.79
N ASN A 106 -14.75 -21.61 -11.84
CA ASN A 106 -15.57 -20.48 -11.39
C ASN A 106 -16.29 -20.72 -10.06
N ILE A 107 -16.40 -21.98 -9.59
CA ILE A 107 -17.23 -22.32 -8.42
C ILE A 107 -16.84 -21.51 -7.19
N PHE A 108 -15.54 -21.34 -6.91
CA PHE A 108 -15.10 -20.55 -5.76
C PHE A 108 -15.51 -19.10 -5.92
N PHE A 109 -15.25 -18.51 -7.07
CA PHE A 109 -15.49 -17.09 -7.31
C PHE A 109 -16.99 -16.77 -7.42
N ASP A 110 -17.77 -17.66 -7.98
CA ASP A 110 -19.23 -17.48 -8.15
C ASP A 110 -20.03 -17.67 -6.85
N LYS A 111 -19.44 -18.35 -5.86
CA LYS A 111 -20.14 -18.76 -4.63
C LYS A 111 -19.30 -18.53 -3.37
N THR A 112 -18.46 -17.49 -3.37
CA THR A 112 -17.54 -17.22 -2.25
C THR A 112 -18.24 -17.03 -0.91
N ASP A 113 -19.46 -16.51 -0.92
CA ASP A 113 -20.31 -16.36 0.26
C ASP A 113 -20.81 -17.67 0.86
N LYS A 114 -20.85 -18.74 0.05
CA LYS A 114 -21.39 -20.07 0.41
C LYS A 114 -20.31 -21.12 0.65
N LEU A 115 -19.09 -20.89 0.19
CA LEU A 115 -18.00 -21.84 0.29
C LEU A 115 -17.10 -21.54 1.48
N PRO A 116 -16.50 -22.57 2.12
CA PRO A 116 -15.51 -22.36 3.16
C PRO A 116 -14.35 -21.48 2.64
N ARG A 117 -14.08 -20.38 3.33
CA ARG A 117 -13.05 -19.42 3.00
C ARG A 117 -12.36 -18.89 4.25
N THR A 118 -11.16 -18.40 4.06
CA THR A 118 -10.41 -17.70 5.10
C THR A 118 -9.87 -16.40 4.53
N THR A 119 -10.11 -15.30 5.22
CA THR A 119 -9.57 -13.99 4.84
C THR A 119 -8.41 -13.64 5.76
N TYR A 120 -7.30 -13.24 5.18
CA TYR A 120 -6.08 -12.79 5.85
C TYR A 120 -5.82 -11.34 5.51
N ALA A 121 -5.64 -10.48 6.51
CA ALA A 121 -5.04 -9.18 6.30
C ALA A 121 -3.53 -9.33 6.07
N VAL A 122 -3.00 -8.66 5.06
CA VAL A 122 -1.55 -8.62 4.84
C VAL A 122 -0.91 -7.72 5.89
N GLN A 123 0.08 -8.27 6.58
CA GLN A 123 0.88 -7.58 7.59
C GLN A 123 2.23 -7.18 6.99
N TRP A 124 2.66 -5.96 7.27
CA TRP A 124 3.93 -5.39 6.81
C TRP A 124 4.89 -5.24 7.98
N ARG A 125 5.95 -6.06 8.03
CA ARG A 125 6.97 -5.96 9.09
C ARG A 125 8.09 -4.99 8.74
N LYS A 126 8.20 -4.61 7.45
CA LYS A 126 9.24 -3.70 6.94
C LYS A 126 10.65 -4.16 7.30
N ASP A 127 10.94 -5.45 7.06
CA ASP A 127 12.20 -6.09 7.46
C ASP A 127 13.42 -5.51 6.74
N SER A 128 13.26 -5.08 5.49
CA SER A 128 14.27 -4.41 4.66
C SER A 128 13.61 -3.70 3.48
N ALA A 129 14.33 -2.79 2.87
CA ALA A 129 13.92 -2.17 1.61
C ALA A 129 15.03 -2.29 0.57
N ALA A 130 14.64 -2.45 -0.71
CA ALA A 130 15.56 -2.40 -1.84
C ALA A 130 14.98 -1.48 -2.92
N VAL A 131 15.83 -0.72 -3.57
CA VAL A 131 15.44 0.16 -4.68
C VAL A 131 16.19 -0.25 -5.94
N SER A 132 15.44 -0.39 -7.03
CA SER A 132 15.99 -0.68 -8.35
C SER A 132 15.40 0.25 -9.40
N SER A 133 16.14 0.48 -10.49
CA SER A 133 15.71 1.31 -11.62
C SER A 133 16.07 0.64 -12.94
N ASP A 134 15.14 0.63 -13.88
CA ASP A 134 15.34 0.07 -15.23
C ASP A 134 15.41 1.12 -16.35
N GLY A 135 15.42 2.40 -16.00
CA GLY A 135 15.48 3.53 -16.92
C GLY A 135 14.13 4.16 -17.27
N THR A 136 13.01 3.50 -16.96
CA THR A 136 11.63 4.03 -17.11
C THR A 136 10.84 3.96 -15.83
N HIS A 137 11.21 3.06 -14.94
CA HIS A 137 10.57 2.85 -13.65
C HIS A 137 11.61 2.84 -12.53
N THR A 138 11.16 3.19 -11.35
CA THR A 138 11.89 2.93 -10.11
C THR A 138 10.99 2.13 -9.20
N VAL A 139 11.47 0.97 -8.76
CA VAL A 139 10.74 0.04 -7.90
C VAL A 139 11.36 0.06 -6.51
N ILE A 140 10.53 0.28 -5.52
CA ILE A 140 10.87 0.16 -4.11
C ILE A 140 10.22 -1.12 -3.61
N ARG A 141 11.02 -2.10 -3.19
CA ARG A 141 10.57 -3.37 -2.66
C ARG A 141 10.80 -3.40 -1.15
N ILE A 142 9.74 -3.57 -0.37
CA ILE A 142 9.77 -3.65 1.09
C ILE A 142 9.44 -5.07 1.50
N ALA A 143 10.41 -5.76 2.10
CA ALA A 143 10.27 -7.15 2.53
C ALA A 143 9.48 -7.25 3.85
N GLY A 144 9.01 -8.47 4.15
CA GLY A 144 8.31 -8.78 5.40
C GLY A 144 6.79 -8.76 5.29
N ALA A 145 6.24 -8.88 4.07
CA ALA A 145 4.81 -9.11 3.89
C ALA A 145 4.41 -10.52 4.31
N LYS A 146 3.31 -10.66 5.07
CA LYS A 146 2.77 -11.94 5.51
C LYS A 146 1.25 -11.93 5.54
N ALA A 147 0.63 -13.01 5.03
CA ALA A 147 -0.81 -13.21 5.06
C ALA A 147 -1.13 -14.73 5.16
N GLY A 148 -1.31 -15.26 6.36
CA GLY A 148 -1.51 -16.69 6.59
C GLY A 148 -0.36 -17.53 6.00
N PRO A 149 -0.60 -18.41 4.99
CA PRO A 149 0.43 -19.21 4.35
C PRO A 149 1.25 -18.46 3.27
N PHE A 150 0.96 -17.19 3.03
CA PHE A 150 1.64 -16.37 2.04
C PHE A 150 2.72 -15.51 2.68
N ASN A 151 3.86 -15.40 2.00
CA ASN A 151 4.96 -14.51 2.36
C ASN A 151 5.39 -13.73 1.12
N GLY A 152 5.95 -12.55 1.31
CA GLY A 152 6.36 -11.73 0.18
C GLY A 152 6.86 -10.35 0.55
N ALA A 153 6.54 -9.38 -0.32
CA ALA A 153 6.95 -8.00 -0.19
C ALA A 153 5.86 -7.07 -0.70
N LEU A 154 5.92 -5.82 -0.27
CA LEU A 154 5.24 -4.71 -0.91
C LEU A 154 6.16 -4.14 -1.98
N GLU A 155 5.62 -3.86 -3.16
CA GLU A 155 6.32 -3.15 -4.22
C GLU A 155 5.60 -1.84 -4.55
N ILE A 156 6.37 -0.75 -4.57
CA ILE A 156 5.92 0.56 -5.02
C ILE A 156 6.69 0.88 -6.30
N THR A 157 5.98 1.02 -7.42
CA THR A 157 6.59 1.36 -8.71
C THR A 157 6.24 2.80 -9.07
N LEU A 158 7.26 3.63 -9.27
CA LEU A 158 7.13 5.01 -9.73
C LEU A 158 7.42 5.08 -11.24
N PHE A 159 6.58 5.82 -11.97
CA PHE A 159 6.69 6.01 -13.41
C PHE A 159 7.23 7.39 -13.71
N GLU A 160 8.38 7.46 -14.39
CA GLU A 160 9.01 8.73 -14.76
C GLU A 160 8.11 9.57 -15.67
N GLY A 161 7.99 10.84 -15.39
CA GLY A 161 7.16 11.78 -16.15
C GLY A 161 5.65 11.68 -15.90
N SER A 162 5.24 10.89 -14.90
CA SER A 162 3.84 10.70 -14.53
C SER A 162 3.62 10.84 -13.04
N GLY A 163 2.47 11.41 -12.64
CA GLY A 163 2.01 11.38 -11.24
C GLY A 163 1.49 10.01 -10.78
N LEU A 164 1.47 9.01 -11.67
CA LEU A 164 1.04 7.65 -11.36
C LEU A 164 2.12 6.90 -10.57
N PHE A 165 1.68 6.10 -9.65
CA PHE A 165 2.49 5.06 -9.01
C PHE A 165 1.63 3.83 -8.76
N ASN A 166 2.25 2.66 -8.79
CA ASN A 166 1.59 1.39 -8.48
C ASN A 166 2.02 0.92 -7.09
N VAL A 167 1.09 0.32 -6.36
CA VAL A 167 1.37 -0.34 -5.08
C VAL A 167 0.84 -1.76 -5.17
N ALA A 168 1.71 -2.75 -5.00
CA ALA A 168 1.40 -4.15 -5.18
C ALA A 168 1.89 -5.00 -4.00
N ALA A 169 1.05 -5.92 -3.53
CA ALA A 169 1.46 -7.01 -2.66
C ALA A 169 1.95 -8.18 -3.52
N VAL A 170 3.26 -8.42 -3.56
CA VAL A 170 3.87 -9.53 -4.31
C VAL A 170 4.06 -10.69 -3.35
N MET A 171 3.15 -11.66 -3.43
CA MET A 171 3.03 -12.74 -2.45
C MET A 171 3.20 -14.11 -3.11
N SER A 172 3.77 -15.05 -2.39
CA SER A 172 3.92 -16.44 -2.80
C SER A 172 3.53 -17.41 -1.67
N THR A 173 3.13 -18.61 -2.05
CA THR A 173 2.81 -19.70 -1.13
C THR A 173 3.19 -21.05 -1.73
N SER A 174 3.54 -22.01 -0.90
CA SER A 174 3.69 -23.42 -1.28
C SER A 174 2.40 -24.22 -1.11
N LYS A 175 1.32 -23.60 -0.62
CA LYS A 175 0.02 -24.27 -0.44
C LYS A 175 -0.64 -24.45 -1.80
N ASP A 176 -0.78 -25.70 -2.21
CA ASP A 176 -1.41 -26.08 -3.47
C ASP A 176 -2.94 -25.92 -3.44
N SER A 177 -3.56 -25.98 -4.61
CA SER A 177 -5.02 -25.99 -4.82
C SER A 177 -5.77 -24.84 -4.11
N THR A 178 -5.15 -23.66 -4.11
CA THR A 178 -5.67 -22.46 -3.46
C THR A 178 -6.17 -21.46 -4.49
N ALA A 179 -7.45 -21.11 -4.41
CA ALA A 179 -8.02 -19.96 -5.10
C ALA A 179 -7.88 -18.72 -4.23
N ILE A 180 -7.64 -17.57 -4.84
CA ILE A 180 -7.36 -16.31 -4.15
C ILE A 180 -8.25 -15.23 -4.75
N LEU A 181 -8.95 -14.51 -3.86
CA LEU A 181 -9.49 -13.17 -4.13
C LEU A 181 -8.73 -12.18 -3.28
N TYR A 182 -8.65 -10.95 -3.74
CA TYR A 182 -8.04 -9.90 -2.94
C TYR A 182 -8.84 -8.62 -3.00
N ASP A 183 -8.81 -7.90 -1.90
CA ASP A 183 -9.23 -6.51 -1.80
C ASP A 183 -8.00 -5.66 -1.54
N ALA A 184 -7.93 -4.50 -2.18
CA ALA A 184 -6.83 -3.56 -2.01
C ALA A 184 -7.39 -2.18 -1.67
N GLY A 185 -6.73 -1.50 -0.76
CA GLY A 185 -7.17 -0.19 -0.29
C GLY A 185 -6.05 0.62 0.33
N LEU A 186 -6.44 1.76 0.89
CA LEU A 186 -5.57 2.67 1.58
C LEU A 186 -6.22 3.07 2.90
N THR A 187 -5.51 2.93 4.00
CA THR A 187 -5.93 3.45 5.31
C THR A 187 -5.10 4.66 5.69
N ALA A 188 -5.59 5.44 6.64
CA ALA A 188 -4.88 6.59 7.16
C ALA A 188 -5.01 6.64 8.69
N THR A 189 -3.94 7.05 9.38
CA THR A 189 -3.95 7.27 10.83
C THR A 189 -4.92 8.39 11.22
N HIS A 190 -5.01 9.41 10.37
CA HIS A 190 -5.96 10.53 10.48
C HIS A 190 -6.58 10.76 9.11
N ILE A 191 -7.83 11.19 9.04
CA ILE A 191 -8.49 11.48 7.77
C ILE A 191 -7.74 12.60 7.06
N PRO A 192 -7.00 12.33 5.96
CA PRO A 192 -6.27 13.37 5.23
C PRO A 192 -7.17 14.12 4.24
N TRP A 193 -8.36 13.60 3.98
CA TRP A 193 -9.30 14.05 2.97
C TRP A 193 -10.37 14.95 3.54
N GLN A 194 -10.79 15.94 2.77
CA GLN A 194 -11.98 16.75 3.06
C GLN A 194 -13.23 16.13 2.44
N LYS A 195 -13.06 15.51 1.27
CA LYS A 195 -14.14 14.86 0.52
C LYS A 195 -13.64 13.56 -0.10
N ILE A 196 -14.57 12.64 -0.30
CA ILE A 196 -14.40 11.44 -1.11
C ILE A 196 -15.34 11.58 -2.32
N GLY A 197 -14.80 11.36 -3.52
CA GLY A 197 -15.53 11.49 -4.78
C GLY A 197 -15.45 10.24 -5.64
N TRP A 198 -16.47 10.04 -6.48
CA TRP A 198 -16.52 8.95 -7.47
C TRP A 198 -17.46 9.34 -8.63
N ALA A 199 -17.34 8.62 -9.76
CA ALA A 199 -18.30 8.69 -10.85
C ALA A 199 -19.29 7.52 -10.75
N ASP A 200 -20.60 7.79 -10.77
CA ASP A 200 -21.64 6.76 -10.80
C ASP A 200 -21.67 6.02 -12.16
N PRO A 201 -22.45 4.93 -12.31
CA PRO A 201 -22.54 4.18 -13.58
C PRO A 201 -22.97 5.03 -14.78
N GLN A 202 -23.71 6.14 -14.57
CA GLN A 202 -24.12 7.09 -15.58
C GLN A 202 -23.02 8.09 -15.94
N GLY A 203 -21.97 8.17 -15.10
CA GLY A 203 -20.85 9.08 -15.27
C GLY A 203 -21.01 10.42 -14.56
N ASN A 204 -22.02 10.57 -13.71
CA ASN A 204 -22.17 11.76 -12.89
C ASN A 204 -21.17 11.71 -11.72
N MET A 205 -20.56 12.85 -11.43
CA MET A 205 -19.64 12.98 -10.30
C MET A 205 -20.41 13.19 -8.99
N HIS A 206 -20.11 12.37 -8.02
CA HIS A 206 -20.60 12.47 -6.64
C HIS A 206 -19.46 12.77 -5.68
N SER A 207 -19.76 13.42 -4.58
CA SER A 207 -18.81 13.58 -3.48
C SER A 207 -19.54 13.69 -2.14
N VAL A 208 -18.87 13.17 -1.10
CA VAL A 208 -19.33 13.27 0.29
C VAL A 208 -18.19 13.76 1.17
N PRO A 209 -18.49 14.39 2.33
CA PRO A 209 -17.46 14.68 3.31
C PRO A 209 -16.75 13.41 3.75
N ALA A 210 -15.43 13.47 3.88
CA ALA A 210 -14.65 12.36 4.42
C ALA A 210 -14.78 12.32 5.93
N VAL A 211 -15.49 11.32 6.43
CA VAL A 211 -15.73 11.12 7.87
C VAL A 211 -15.54 9.66 8.25
N ASN A 212 -15.09 9.39 9.46
CA ASN A 212 -15.11 8.05 10.00
C ASN A 212 -16.53 7.62 10.29
N GLY A 213 -16.96 6.52 9.70
CA GLY A 213 -18.24 5.90 9.95
C GLY A 213 -18.10 4.52 10.60
N PRO A 214 -19.15 4.00 11.24
CA PRO A 214 -19.14 2.68 11.86
C PRO A 214 -19.12 1.54 10.81
N HIS A 215 -19.48 1.83 9.57
CA HIS A 215 -19.59 0.87 8.47
C HIS A 215 -19.05 1.44 7.18
N ALA A 216 -18.49 0.55 6.35
CA ALA A 216 -18.14 0.88 4.97
C ALA A 216 -19.40 1.22 4.15
N THR A 217 -19.28 2.17 3.25
CA THR A 217 -20.35 2.55 2.32
C THR A 217 -19.99 2.05 0.92
N ASN A 218 -20.75 1.10 0.41
CA ASN A 218 -20.60 0.62 -0.95
C ASN A 218 -21.25 1.61 -1.92
N VAL A 219 -20.52 2.02 -2.95
CA VAL A 219 -21.02 2.92 -3.99
C VAL A 219 -20.86 2.27 -5.36
N ALA A 220 -21.92 2.31 -6.16
CA ALA A 220 -21.85 1.88 -7.55
C ALA A 220 -21.01 2.88 -8.34
N VAL A 221 -20.08 2.38 -9.14
CA VAL A 221 -19.09 3.20 -9.86
C VAL A 221 -19.01 2.83 -11.34
N LYS A 222 -18.74 3.82 -12.17
CA LYS A 222 -18.46 3.61 -13.59
C LYS A 222 -17.04 3.07 -13.82
N TYR A 223 -16.11 3.62 -13.05
CA TYR A 223 -14.68 3.27 -13.15
C TYR A 223 -14.21 2.89 -11.78
N ARG A 224 -14.09 1.81 -11.31
CA ARG A 224 -13.57 1.39 -10.00
C ARG A 224 -12.52 2.35 -9.40
N THR A 225 -12.86 3.63 -9.36
CA THR A 225 -11.99 4.71 -8.93
C THR A 225 -12.65 5.48 -7.81
N ILE A 226 -11.91 5.66 -6.73
CA ILE A 226 -12.28 6.55 -5.64
C ILE A 226 -11.25 7.67 -5.53
N ILE A 227 -11.69 8.88 -5.25
CA ILE A 227 -10.85 10.07 -5.22
C ILE A 227 -10.95 10.70 -3.83
N GLY A 228 -9.82 10.82 -3.14
CA GLY A 228 -9.69 11.62 -1.93
C GLY A 228 -9.22 13.02 -2.28
N GLU A 229 -9.98 14.04 -1.86
CA GLU A 229 -9.64 15.46 -2.03
C GLU A 229 -9.18 16.07 -0.72
N SER A 230 -8.03 16.73 -0.73
CA SER A 230 -7.47 17.51 0.37
C SER A 230 -7.26 18.98 -0.03
N LYS A 231 -6.80 19.81 0.90
CA LYS A 231 -6.40 21.20 0.58
C LYS A 231 -5.23 21.28 -0.39
N GLY A 232 -4.34 20.29 -0.38
CA GLY A 232 -3.12 20.26 -1.18
C GLY A 232 -3.30 19.65 -2.57
N GLY A 233 -4.41 18.95 -2.81
CA GLY A 233 -4.66 18.25 -4.07
C GLY A 233 -5.52 17.01 -3.88
N SER A 234 -5.51 16.14 -4.88
CA SER A 234 -6.32 14.91 -4.88
C SER A 234 -5.46 13.69 -5.14
N LEU A 235 -5.87 12.56 -4.55
CA LEU A 235 -5.32 11.24 -4.84
C LEU A 235 -6.45 10.33 -5.33
N ALA A 236 -6.25 9.71 -6.49
CA ALA A 236 -7.16 8.69 -7.01
C ALA A 236 -6.61 7.30 -6.74
N LEU A 237 -7.44 6.41 -6.20
CA LEU A 237 -7.16 4.99 -6.02
C LEU A 237 -8.00 4.20 -7.03
N PHE A 238 -7.36 3.32 -7.79
CA PHE A 238 -8.02 2.47 -8.78
C PHE A 238 -7.20 1.19 -9.03
N PRO A 239 -7.85 0.04 -9.34
CA PRO A 239 -7.14 -1.18 -9.71
C PRO A 239 -6.53 -1.05 -11.10
N ALA A 240 -5.46 -1.81 -11.36
CA ALA A 240 -4.92 -1.93 -12.71
C ALA A 240 -5.97 -2.56 -13.65
N PRO A 241 -6.05 -2.13 -14.94
CA PRO A 241 -7.11 -2.57 -15.85
C PRO A 241 -7.21 -4.09 -16.05
N HIS A 242 -6.08 -4.81 -15.96
CA HIS A 242 -6.03 -6.27 -16.12
C HIS A 242 -6.47 -7.04 -14.84
N GLN A 243 -6.79 -6.35 -13.75
CA GLN A 243 -7.24 -6.95 -12.50
C GLN A 243 -8.77 -6.98 -12.39
N PHE A 244 -9.43 -7.00 -13.53
CA PHE A 244 -10.87 -7.21 -13.64
C PHE A 244 -11.16 -8.69 -13.71
N PHE A 245 -12.11 -9.16 -12.87
CA PHE A 245 -12.58 -10.54 -12.91
C PHE A 245 -14.08 -10.58 -13.17
N TYR A 246 -14.45 -10.88 -14.41
CA TYR A 246 -15.82 -10.81 -14.94
C TYR A 246 -16.90 -11.47 -14.06
N PRO A 247 -16.75 -12.72 -13.60
CA PRO A 247 -17.83 -13.35 -12.82
C PRO A 247 -18.17 -12.57 -11.56
N LEU A 248 -17.19 -12.10 -10.81
CA LEU A 248 -17.41 -11.31 -9.60
C LEU A 248 -18.03 -9.96 -9.91
N ASP A 249 -17.52 -9.28 -10.92
CA ASP A 249 -17.95 -7.94 -11.26
C ASP A 249 -19.41 -7.88 -11.71
N ASN A 250 -19.92 -8.95 -12.34
CA ASN A 250 -21.30 -9.00 -12.83
C ASN A 250 -22.25 -9.79 -11.93
N CYS A 251 -21.79 -10.92 -11.38
CA CYS A 251 -22.65 -11.80 -10.59
C CYS A 251 -22.85 -11.32 -9.15
N PHE A 252 -21.87 -10.57 -8.59
CA PHE A 252 -21.87 -10.13 -7.20
C PHE A 252 -21.83 -8.62 -7.04
N ASN A 253 -22.15 -7.88 -8.11
CA ASN A 253 -22.14 -6.42 -8.09
C ASN A 253 -20.79 -5.85 -7.63
N GLN A 254 -19.69 -6.39 -8.14
CA GLN A 254 -18.33 -5.97 -7.78
C GLN A 254 -17.88 -4.69 -8.49
N SER A 255 -18.76 -4.06 -9.27
CA SER A 255 -18.53 -2.73 -9.85
C SER A 255 -18.79 -1.59 -8.86
N PHE A 256 -18.44 -1.82 -7.61
CA PHE A 256 -18.51 -0.80 -6.57
C PHE A 256 -17.16 -0.67 -5.84
N THR A 257 -17.00 0.43 -5.13
CA THR A 257 -15.87 0.69 -4.21
C THR A 257 -16.39 1.12 -2.85
N TRP A 258 -15.56 0.99 -1.82
CA TRP A 258 -15.90 1.34 -0.43
C TRP A 258 -14.69 1.90 0.33
#